data_348148e716b937519b0a7c2865ca8ea8
#
_entry.id   348148e716b937519b0a7c2865ca8ea8
#
_cell.length_a   1.000
_cell.length_b   1.000
_cell.length_c   1.000
_cell.angle_alpha   90.00
_cell.angle_beta   90.00
_cell.angle_gamma   90.00
#
_symmetry.space_group_name_H-M   'P 1'
#
loop_
_entity.id
_entity.type
_entity.pdbx_description
1 polymer ?
#
loop_
_entity_poly.entity_id
_entity_poly.type
_entity_poly.pdbx_seq_one_letter_code
_entity_poly.pdbx_strand_id
1 'polypeptide(L)' 'MSKKVIVKHTDTEKFKVSDMLTVGKVYEVVNETEEYIFIKDNSGKVGGYYHDYFEEVK' A
#
# COMPACT_ATOMS: atom_id res chain seq x y z
N MET A 1 6.05 -16.86 2.97
CA MET A 1 6.89 -15.72 3.37
C MET A 1 6.18 -14.43 3.06
N SER A 2 6.29 -13.47 3.95
CA SER A 2 5.63 -12.18 3.79
C SER A 2 6.47 -11.23 2.99
N LYS A 3 5.85 -10.55 2.04
CA LYS A 3 6.45 -9.43 1.34
C LYS A 3 5.99 -8.15 2.02
N LYS A 4 6.89 -7.21 2.20
CA LYS A 4 6.58 -5.94 2.82
C LYS A 4 6.84 -4.80 1.86
N VAL A 5 6.05 -3.76 2.00
CA VAL A 5 6.20 -2.54 1.19
C VAL A 5 6.12 -1.33 2.10
N ILE A 6 6.77 -0.25 1.69
CA ILE A 6 6.69 1.03 2.37
C ILE A 6 5.92 2.00 1.48
N VAL A 7 5.06 2.81 2.09
CA VAL A 7 4.31 3.83 1.35
C VAL A 7 5.22 5.01 1.06
N LYS A 8 5.40 5.32 -0.22
CA LYS A 8 6.24 6.44 -0.64
C LYS A 8 5.45 7.72 -0.92
N HIS A 9 4.15 7.59 -1.27
CA HIS A 9 3.25 8.74 -1.39
C HIS A 9 1.81 8.27 -1.34
N THR A 10 0.89 9.18 -1.08
CA THR A 10 -0.54 8.89 -1.01
C THR A 10 -1.36 9.80 -1.93
N ASP A 11 -0.71 10.69 -2.64
CA ASP A 11 -1.38 11.63 -3.53
C ASP A 11 -1.32 11.14 -4.96
N THR A 12 -2.49 11.01 -5.58
CA THR A 12 -2.61 10.82 -7.02
C THR A 12 -3.63 11.84 -7.52
N GLU A 13 -3.68 12.02 -8.83
CA GLU A 13 -4.64 12.95 -9.42
C GLU A 13 -6.09 12.54 -9.17
N LYS A 14 -6.35 11.24 -9.05
CA LYS A 14 -7.70 10.71 -8.94
C LYS A 14 -8.11 10.34 -7.53
N PHE A 15 -7.17 9.87 -6.71
CA PHE A 15 -7.49 9.33 -5.40
C PHE A 15 -6.51 9.79 -4.36
N LYS A 16 -7.04 10.12 -3.21
CA LYS A 16 -6.23 10.38 -2.02
C LYS A 16 -6.50 9.26 -1.02
N VAL A 17 -5.46 8.59 -0.59
CA VAL A 17 -5.56 7.47 0.33
C VAL A 17 -4.87 7.75 1.65
N SER A 18 -4.64 9.02 1.96
CA SER A 18 -3.94 9.43 3.17
C SER A 18 -4.64 9.01 4.46
N ASP A 19 -5.96 8.77 4.39
CA ASP A 19 -6.71 8.28 5.54
C ASP A 19 -6.47 6.80 5.82
N MET A 20 -6.06 6.06 4.79
CA MET A 20 -5.90 4.61 4.87
C MET A 20 -4.43 4.19 4.93
N LEU A 21 -3.53 5.02 4.44
CA LEU A 21 -2.10 4.74 4.37
C LEU A 21 -1.32 5.89 4.97
N THR A 22 -0.24 5.54 5.67
CA THR A 22 0.68 6.52 6.24
C THR A 22 1.98 6.47 5.46
N VAL A 23 2.40 7.61 4.91
CA VAL A 23 3.67 7.72 4.20
C VAL A 23 4.82 7.37 5.13
N GLY A 24 5.72 6.52 4.66
CA GLY A 24 6.87 6.07 5.44
C GLY A 24 6.59 4.86 6.32
N LYS A 25 5.34 4.41 6.40
CA LYS A 25 4.99 3.23 7.17
C LYS A 25 5.12 1.98 6.32
N VAL A 26 5.59 0.90 6.95
CA VAL A 26 5.73 -0.41 6.30
C VAL A 26 4.43 -1.20 6.50
N TYR A 27 3.98 -1.84 5.42
CA TYR A 27 2.79 -2.71 5.43
C TYR A 27 3.14 -4.08 4.89
N GLU A 28 2.49 -5.10 5.43
CA GLU A 28 2.65 -6.45 4.95
C GLU A 28 1.70 -6.70 3.77
N VAL A 29 2.24 -7.26 2.69
CA VAL A 29 1.46 -7.59 1.50
C VAL A 29 0.70 -8.88 1.74
N VAL A 30 -0.61 -8.82 1.59
CA VAL A 30 -1.50 -9.98 1.72
C VAL A 30 -1.61 -10.69 0.37
N ASN A 31 -1.70 -9.92 -0.70
CA ASN A 31 -1.80 -10.45 -2.06
C ASN A 31 -1.28 -9.39 -3.03
N GLU A 32 -1.08 -9.77 -4.26
CA GLU A 32 -0.53 -8.87 -5.27
C GLU A 32 -0.98 -9.31 -6.66
N THR A 33 -1.33 -8.34 -7.49
CA THR A 33 -1.59 -8.55 -8.92
C THR A 33 -0.64 -7.64 -9.70
N GLU A 34 -0.74 -7.67 -11.03
CA GLU A 34 0.09 -6.81 -11.88
C GLU A 34 -0.16 -5.33 -11.64
N GLU A 35 -1.39 -4.96 -11.28
CA GLU A 35 -1.78 -3.57 -11.10
C GLU A 35 -1.86 -3.14 -9.65
N TYR A 36 -2.17 -4.08 -8.76
CA TYR A 36 -2.51 -3.77 -7.37
C TYR A 36 -1.67 -4.54 -6.38
N ILE A 37 -1.44 -3.92 -5.24
CA ILE A 37 -0.90 -4.57 -4.06
C ILE A 37 -2.01 -4.53 -3.00
N PHE A 38 -2.30 -5.69 -2.42
CA PHE A 38 -3.30 -5.81 -1.37
C PHE A 38 -2.60 -5.88 -0.02
N ILE A 39 -2.93 -4.93 0.82
CA ILE A 39 -2.35 -4.82 2.16
C ILE A 39 -3.46 -4.64 3.19
N LYS A 40 -3.11 -4.87 4.44
CA LYS A 40 -3.98 -4.51 5.54
C LYS A 40 -3.68 -3.05 5.89
N ASP A 41 -4.62 -2.16 5.58
CA ASP A 41 -4.43 -0.72 5.74
C ASP A 41 -4.65 -0.26 7.18
N ASN A 42 -4.64 1.07 7.38
CA ASN A 42 -4.82 1.64 8.72
C ASN A 42 -6.18 1.34 9.34
N SER A 43 -7.18 1.01 8.53
CA SER A 43 -8.51 0.65 9.03
C SER A 43 -8.57 -0.79 9.55
N GLY A 44 -7.53 -1.58 9.30
CA GLY A 44 -7.50 -2.99 9.65
C GLY A 44 -8.13 -3.90 8.63
N LYS A 45 -8.53 -3.37 7.49
CA LYS A 45 -9.13 -4.14 6.40
C LYS A 45 -8.16 -4.27 5.24
N VAL A 46 -8.28 -5.36 4.50
CA VAL A 46 -7.46 -5.56 3.30
C VAL A 46 -8.02 -4.69 2.18
N GLY A 47 -7.16 -3.88 1.59
CA GLY A 47 -7.51 -3.03 0.47
C GLY A 47 -6.48 -3.14 -0.63
N GLY A 48 -6.91 -2.95 -1.88
CA GLY A 48 -6.04 -2.95 -3.04
C GLY A 48 -5.64 -1.53 -3.41
N TYR A 49 -4.34 -1.32 -3.60
CA TYR A 49 -3.79 -0.02 -3.96
C TYR A 49 -2.80 -0.18 -5.10
N TYR A 50 -2.65 0.85 -5.92
CA TYR A 50 -1.71 0.81 -7.03
C TYR A 50 -0.27 0.66 -6.54
N HIS A 51 0.55 -0.03 -7.34
CA HIS A 51 1.97 -0.23 -7.03
C HIS A 51 2.72 1.10 -6.85
N ASP A 52 2.28 2.16 -7.53
CA ASP A 52 2.93 3.46 -7.47
C ASP A 52 2.98 4.08 -6.07
N TYR A 53 2.08 3.68 -5.19
CA TYR A 53 2.08 4.17 -3.81
C TYR A 53 3.21 3.58 -2.98
N PHE A 54 3.80 2.50 -3.44
CA PHE A 54 4.68 1.68 -2.61
C PHE A 54 6.05 1.49 -3.21
N GLU A 55 6.99 1.22 -2.32
CA GLU A 55 8.31 0.75 -2.67
C GLU A 55 8.56 -0.54 -1.89
N GLU A 56 9.15 -1.53 -2.55
CA GLU A 56 9.40 -2.81 -1.91
C GLU A 56 10.49 -2.69 -0.85
N VAL A 57 10.22 -3.25 0.33
CA VAL A 57 11.19 -3.31 1.41
C VAL A 57 12.01 -4.58 1.25
N LYS A 58 13.31 -4.42 1.19
CA LYS A 58 14.24 -5.55 1.07
C LYS A 58 14.82 -5.94 2.41
#